data_0b91cc02a27e746f83a10026543081a7
#
_entry.id   0b91cc02a27e746f83a10026543081a7
#
_cell.length_a   1.000
_cell.length_b   1.000
_cell.length_c   1.000
_cell.angle_alpha   90.00
_cell.angle_beta   90.00
_cell.angle_gamma   90.00
#
_symmetry.space_group_name_H-M   'P 1'
#
loop_
_entity.id
_entity.type
_entity.pdbx_description
1 polymer ?
#
loop_
_entity_poly.entity_id
_entity_poly.type
_entity_poly.pdbx_seq_one_letter_code
_entity_poly.pdbx_strand_id
1 'polypeptide(L)'
;MSSIQLWMTPKRDMAVFFPLLHLVLLTSIEGAGFLAAAFAFHGHWTLMHWFVMGLMLFVLAVQHFLTRPFHAMPKIIPLKGIDWQGALLWALLALQVAYVFNYGDWLDWWNSPVVRLLTGTSLLTLVIALRRMHTATSPYFEPAMWHYPYVLPIILLIGVFEALFAAEHSLESVYYAAVMHYSDLTQETLAQWALPGLWAGCLFSLGWLALMRWTPYRLLAIALLAFIAYAAGFYFLLDANLSIEQLRWPLVCRGFSYAVISVTMMWCLATVMSFQHFFQALSVFNVLHMFVGGVIGGACYAYGLRYYVADGFSRYSGAVDSVSTSARPFSFGGFMGHFVEGLTAQGIKTLYGWTLYAAIVITLFLLLWDLPAVRRRVHRVPSWPSLGMQMWRGFQRQQKLRRLRRMRWAKAQ
;
A
#
# COMPACT_ATOMS: atom_id res chain seq x y z
N MET A 1 -10.25 -14.70 -10.27
CA MET A 1 -9.37 -15.40 -9.31
C MET A 1 -9.87 -15.33 -7.86
N SER A 2 -10.17 -14.17 -7.30
CA SER A 2 -10.63 -14.03 -5.90
C SER A 2 -11.86 -14.89 -5.53
N SER A 3 -12.81 -15.10 -6.44
CA SER A 3 -13.97 -15.95 -6.20
C SER A 3 -13.62 -17.43 -6.03
N ILE A 4 -12.63 -17.94 -6.74
CA ILE A 4 -12.16 -19.33 -6.63
C ILE A 4 -11.48 -19.56 -5.27
N GLN A 5 -10.67 -18.61 -4.83
CA GLN A 5 -9.99 -18.69 -3.54
C GLN A 5 -10.96 -18.59 -2.36
N LEU A 6 -12.02 -17.79 -2.47
CA LEU A 6 -13.13 -17.75 -1.50
C LEU A 6 -13.85 -19.09 -1.37
N TRP A 7 -13.92 -19.87 -2.47
CA TRP A 7 -14.48 -21.22 -2.47
C TRP A 7 -13.55 -22.24 -1.83
N MET A 8 -12.23 -22.01 -1.87
CA MET A 8 -11.25 -22.91 -1.27
C MET A 8 -11.18 -22.83 0.26
N THR A 9 -11.63 -21.73 0.88
CA THR A 9 -11.71 -21.66 2.34
C THR A 9 -12.93 -22.44 2.84
N PRO A 10 -12.78 -23.44 3.74
CA PRO A 10 -13.86 -24.36 4.10
C PRO A 10 -15.13 -23.71 4.62
N LYS A 11 -15.01 -22.52 5.23
CA LYS A 11 -16.13 -21.78 5.82
C LYS A 11 -16.47 -20.48 5.08
N ARG A 12 -15.81 -20.18 3.95
CA ARG A 12 -15.90 -18.89 3.24
C ARG A 12 -15.70 -17.71 4.18
N ASP A 13 -14.75 -17.84 5.10
CA ASP A 13 -14.44 -16.83 6.11
C ASP A 13 -13.41 -15.84 5.56
N MET A 14 -13.81 -14.59 5.40
CA MET A 14 -12.95 -13.52 4.92
C MET A 14 -11.76 -13.25 5.88
N ALA A 15 -11.93 -13.55 7.18
CA ALA A 15 -10.87 -13.41 8.15
C ALA A 15 -9.73 -14.43 7.97
N VAL A 16 -10.00 -15.55 7.31
CA VAL A 16 -8.98 -16.54 6.90
C VAL A 16 -8.45 -16.22 5.51
N PHE A 17 -9.34 -15.82 4.61
CA PHE A 17 -9.01 -15.59 3.21
C PHE A 17 -7.99 -14.47 3.01
N PHE A 18 -8.22 -13.27 3.60
CA PHE A 18 -7.34 -12.12 3.36
C PHE A 18 -5.92 -12.31 3.89
N PRO A 19 -5.68 -12.81 5.11
CA PRO A 19 -4.32 -13.06 5.56
C PRO A 19 -3.55 -14.04 4.67
N LEU A 20 -4.19 -15.13 4.22
CA LEU A 20 -3.55 -16.11 3.34
C LEU A 20 -3.31 -15.55 1.93
N LEU A 21 -4.25 -14.77 1.41
CA LEU A 21 -4.08 -14.09 0.12
C LEU A 21 -2.90 -13.11 0.18
N HIS A 22 -2.84 -12.27 1.21
CA HIS A 22 -1.76 -11.30 1.37
C HIS A 22 -0.41 -11.97 1.61
N LEU A 23 -0.37 -13.09 2.34
CA LEU A 23 0.86 -13.86 2.52
C LEU A 23 1.47 -14.23 1.15
N VAL A 24 0.67 -14.76 0.22
CA VAL A 24 1.15 -15.14 -1.10
C VAL A 24 1.45 -13.91 -1.97
N LEU A 25 0.54 -12.93 -1.98
CA LEU A 25 0.65 -11.72 -2.80
C LEU A 25 1.91 -10.92 -2.44
N LEU A 26 2.07 -10.58 -1.15
CA LEU A 26 3.18 -9.75 -0.69
C LEU A 26 4.53 -10.49 -0.81
N THR A 27 4.56 -11.80 -0.53
CA THR A 27 5.77 -12.60 -0.76
C THR A 27 6.17 -12.60 -2.25
N SER A 28 5.19 -12.64 -3.16
CA SER A 28 5.46 -12.62 -4.60
C SER A 28 5.97 -11.25 -5.05
N ILE A 29 5.45 -10.15 -4.49
CA ILE A 29 5.88 -8.78 -4.82
C ILE A 29 7.33 -8.57 -4.37
N GLU A 30 7.64 -8.81 -3.10
CA GLU A 30 8.98 -8.65 -2.54
C GLU A 30 9.99 -9.61 -3.20
N GLY A 31 9.58 -10.86 -3.45
CA GLY A 31 10.43 -11.85 -4.12
C GLY A 31 10.75 -11.51 -5.58
N ALA A 32 9.85 -10.81 -6.27
CA ALA A 32 10.05 -10.43 -7.67
C ALA A 32 11.20 -9.42 -7.84
N GLY A 33 11.32 -8.43 -6.95
CA GLY A 33 12.41 -7.47 -6.93
C GLY A 33 13.78 -8.15 -6.79
N PHE A 34 13.90 -9.01 -5.78
CA PHE A 34 15.12 -9.78 -5.55
C PHE A 34 15.50 -10.68 -6.76
N LEU A 35 14.52 -11.39 -7.33
CA LEU A 35 14.78 -12.23 -8.51
C LEU A 35 15.26 -11.39 -9.70
N ALA A 36 14.64 -10.23 -9.93
CA ALA A 36 15.03 -9.32 -10.99
C ALA A 36 16.48 -8.85 -10.82
N ALA A 37 16.85 -8.39 -9.61
CA ALA A 37 18.21 -7.95 -9.29
C ALA A 37 19.23 -9.09 -9.38
N ALA A 38 18.87 -10.30 -8.91
CA ALA A 38 19.74 -11.47 -9.00
C ALA A 38 20.02 -11.88 -10.46
N PHE A 39 19.01 -11.86 -11.33
CA PHE A 39 19.20 -12.11 -12.76
C PHE A 39 20.04 -11.02 -13.44
N ALA A 40 19.83 -9.75 -13.08
CA ALA A 40 20.62 -8.64 -13.62
C ALA A 40 22.08 -8.72 -13.20
N PHE A 41 22.37 -9.16 -11.98
CA PHE A 41 23.73 -9.22 -11.43
C PHE A 41 24.51 -10.46 -11.86
N HIS A 42 23.88 -11.66 -11.83
CA HIS A 42 24.56 -12.93 -12.09
C HIS A 42 24.50 -13.39 -13.55
N GLY A 43 23.67 -12.78 -14.38
CA GLY A 43 23.46 -13.19 -15.75
C GLY A 43 23.10 -12.04 -16.67
N HIS A 44 22.75 -12.39 -17.90
CA HIS A 44 22.17 -11.39 -18.79
C HIS A 44 20.68 -11.20 -18.45
N TRP A 45 20.24 -9.96 -18.43
CA TRP A 45 18.85 -9.60 -18.19
C TRP A 45 17.83 -10.32 -19.11
N THR A 46 18.30 -10.79 -20.28
CA THR A 46 17.52 -11.63 -21.20
C THR A 46 17.11 -12.97 -20.56
N LEU A 47 17.92 -13.54 -19.65
CA LEU A 47 17.58 -14.77 -18.94
C LEU A 47 16.36 -14.60 -18.06
N MET A 48 16.14 -13.42 -17.50
CA MET A 48 14.94 -13.09 -16.74
C MET A 48 13.68 -13.24 -17.59
N HIS A 49 13.70 -12.79 -18.85
CA HIS A 49 12.55 -12.95 -19.76
C HIS A 49 12.24 -14.41 -20.03
N TRP A 50 13.26 -15.24 -20.27
CA TRP A 50 13.11 -16.67 -20.46
C TRP A 50 12.55 -17.35 -19.20
N PHE A 51 13.03 -16.95 -18.01
CA PHE A 51 12.53 -17.47 -16.74
C PHE A 51 11.06 -17.12 -16.53
N VAL A 52 10.67 -15.84 -16.72
CA VAL A 52 9.28 -15.39 -16.60
C VAL A 52 8.39 -16.10 -17.60
N MET A 53 8.84 -16.27 -18.85
CA MET A 53 8.10 -16.99 -19.88
C MET A 53 7.94 -18.48 -19.52
N GLY A 54 8.99 -19.12 -19.02
CA GLY A 54 8.93 -20.51 -18.53
C GLY A 54 7.97 -20.65 -17.34
N LEU A 55 7.99 -19.70 -16.40
CA LEU A 55 7.06 -19.67 -15.26
C LEU A 55 5.61 -19.49 -15.72
N MET A 56 5.34 -18.59 -16.68
CA MET A 56 4.01 -18.42 -17.26
C MET A 56 3.51 -19.69 -17.96
N LEU A 57 4.37 -20.35 -18.75
CA LEU A 57 4.03 -21.63 -19.39
C LEU A 57 3.76 -22.71 -18.35
N PHE A 58 4.56 -22.79 -17.29
CA PHE A 58 4.33 -23.71 -16.17
C PHE A 58 2.97 -23.44 -15.50
N VAL A 59 2.64 -22.19 -15.17
CA VAL A 59 1.35 -21.83 -14.58
C VAL A 59 0.19 -22.20 -15.52
N LEU A 60 0.32 -21.94 -16.83
CA LEU A 60 -0.68 -22.32 -17.82
C LEU A 60 -0.85 -23.84 -17.90
N ALA A 61 0.24 -24.60 -17.87
CA ALA A 61 0.20 -26.07 -17.86
C ALA A 61 -0.50 -26.57 -16.59
N VAL A 62 -0.09 -26.08 -15.40
CA VAL A 62 -0.74 -26.43 -14.13
C VAL A 62 -2.22 -26.07 -14.15
N GLN A 63 -2.57 -24.89 -14.65
CA GLN A 63 -3.96 -24.50 -14.81
C GLN A 63 -4.72 -25.42 -15.76
N HIS A 64 -4.13 -25.80 -16.88
CA HIS A 64 -4.76 -26.70 -17.84
C HIS A 64 -5.03 -28.10 -17.24
N PHE A 65 -4.07 -28.65 -16.48
CA PHE A 65 -4.21 -29.97 -15.88
C PHE A 65 -5.09 -30.00 -14.62
N LEU A 66 -5.03 -28.94 -13.78
CA LEU A 66 -5.76 -28.89 -12.51
C LEU A 66 -7.16 -28.30 -12.63
N THR A 67 -7.39 -27.36 -13.53
CA THR A 67 -8.71 -26.78 -13.73
C THR A 67 -9.44 -27.49 -14.81
N ARG A 68 -10.40 -28.34 -14.44
CA ARG A 68 -11.37 -28.87 -15.41
C ARG A 68 -12.08 -27.66 -16.06
N PRO A 69 -12.21 -27.63 -17.39
CA PRO A 69 -12.90 -26.55 -18.07
C PRO A 69 -14.32 -26.42 -17.47
N PHE A 70 -14.62 -25.28 -16.89
CA PHE A 70 -15.98 -24.96 -16.44
C PHE A 70 -16.87 -24.85 -17.67
N HIS A 71 -17.58 -25.93 -18.01
CA HIS A 71 -18.43 -26.03 -19.19
C HIS A 71 -19.71 -25.19 -19.13
N ALA A 72 -19.93 -24.48 -18.04
CA ALA A 72 -21.10 -23.64 -17.88
C ALA A 72 -20.75 -22.33 -17.18
N MET A 73 -20.24 -21.36 -17.93
CA MET A 73 -20.52 -19.97 -17.57
C MET A 73 -21.95 -19.65 -18.03
N PRO A 74 -22.94 -19.62 -17.13
CA PRO A 74 -24.35 -19.53 -17.53
C PRO A 74 -24.74 -18.16 -18.08
N LYS A 75 -23.87 -17.13 -18.02
CA LYS A 75 -24.11 -15.80 -18.57
C LYS A 75 -22.80 -15.17 -19.05
N ILE A 76 -22.71 -14.95 -20.33
CA ILE A 76 -21.72 -14.02 -20.91
C ILE A 76 -22.04 -12.65 -20.36
N ILE A 77 -21.10 -12.04 -19.65
CA ILE A 77 -21.25 -10.64 -19.17
C ILE A 77 -21.22 -9.76 -20.42
N PRO A 78 -22.32 -9.06 -20.76
CA PRO A 78 -22.36 -8.27 -21.97
C PRO A 78 -21.40 -7.09 -21.84
N LEU A 79 -20.40 -7.00 -22.71
CA LEU A 79 -19.44 -5.88 -22.77
C LEU A 79 -20.13 -4.52 -22.98
N LYS A 80 -21.36 -4.54 -23.53
CA LYS A 80 -22.18 -3.33 -23.73
C LYS A 80 -22.62 -2.61 -22.45
N GLY A 81 -22.50 -3.26 -21.29
CA GLY A 81 -22.81 -2.66 -19.97
C GLY A 81 -21.62 -1.99 -19.29
N ILE A 82 -20.42 -2.01 -19.86
CA ILE A 82 -19.21 -1.44 -19.25
C ILE A 82 -19.13 0.06 -19.62
N ASP A 83 -18.93 0.89 -18.60
CA ASP A 83 -18.69 2.33 -18.78
C ASP A 83 -17.25 2.63 -19.20
N TRP A 84 -16.92 2.33 -20.46
CA TRP A 84 -15.60 2.58 -21.03
C TRP A 84 -15.18 4.07 -21.00
N GLN A 85 -16.14 4.98 -21.19
CA GLN A 85 -15.85 6.42 -21.15
C GLN A 85 -15.54 6.86 -19.71
N GLY A 86 -16.24 6.32 -18.71
CA GLY A 86 -15.91 6.55 -17.30
C GLY A 86 -14.52 6.01 -16.95
N ALA A 87 -14.21 4.79 -17.37
CA ALA A 87 -12.88 4.20 -17.15
C ALA A 87 -11.76 5.04 -17.79
N LEU A 88 -11.95 5.50 -19.03
CA LEU A 88 -10.97 6.36 -19.72
C LEU A 88 -10.80 7.72 -19.03
N LEU A 89 -11.89 8.34 -18.55
CA LEU A 89 -11.80 9.61 -17.80
C LEU A 89 -10.99 9.45 -16.50
N TRP A 90 -11.24 8.39 -15.74
CA TRP A 90 -10.47 8.13 -14.53
C TRP A 90 -9.00 7.80 -14.82
N ALA A 91 -8.72 7.05 -15.89
CA ALA A 91 -7.35 6.76 -16.32
C ALA A 91 -6.63 8.03 -16.79
N LEU A 92 -7.29 8.88 -17.58
CA LEU A 92 -6.74 10.16 -18.03
C LEU A 92 -6.44 11.08 -16.85
N LEU A 93 -7.35 11.19 -15.89
CA LEU A 93 -7.15 11.94 -14.66
C LEU A 93 -5.90 11.45 -13.91
N ALA A 94 -5.79 10.13 -13.73
CA ALA A 94 -4.65 9.53 -13.06
C ALA A 94 -3.33 9.85 -13.77
N LEU A 95 -3.29 9.74 -15.11
CA LEU A 95 -2.10 10.07 -15.89
C LEU A 95 -1.70 11.55 -15.79
N GLN A 96 -2.68 12.46 -15.86
CA GLN A 96 -2.42 13.90 -15.73
C GLN A 96 -1.85 14.26 -14.35
N VAL A 97 -2.46 13.74 -13.28
CA VAL A 97 -1.99 13.98 -11.91
C VAL A 97 -0.63 13.31 -11.69
N ALA A 98 -0.42 12.09 -12.20
CA ALA A 98 0.88 11.41 -12.11
C ALA A 98 1.99 12.23 -12.79
N TYR A 99 1.71 12.77 -13.96
CA TYR A 99 2.68 13.63 -14.64
C TYR A 99 3.02 14.89 -13.84
N VAL A 100 2.01 15.57 -13.29
CA VAL A 100 2.21 16.78 -12.49
C VAL A 100 3.07 16.49 -11.26
N PHE A 101 2.83 15.39 -10.54
CA PHE A 101 3.62 15.07 -9.34
C PHE A 101 5.03 14.56 -9.67
N ASN A 102 5.21 13.75 -10.70
CA ASN A 102 6.52 13.21 -11.05
C ASN A 102 7.45 14.25 -11.69
N TYR A 103 6.91 15.15 -12.49
CA TYR A 103 7.71 16.13 -13.24
C TYR A 103 7.55 17.56 -12.74
N GLY A 104 6.61 17.82 -11.84
CA GLY A 104 6.31 19.16 -11.35
C GLY A 104 7.52 19.88 -10.79
N ASP A 105 8.30 19.20 -10.01
CA ASP A 105 9.49 19.76 -9.39
C ASP A 105 10.62 20.02 -10.39
N TRP A 106 10.82 19.12 -11.38
CA TRP A 106 11.78 19.32 -12.46
C TRP A 106 11.38 20.45 -13.41
N LEU A 107 10.07 20.68 -13.57
CA LEU A 107 9.50 21.74 -14.40
C LEU A 107 9.24 23.05 -13.63
N ASP A 108 9.71 23.19 -12.40
CA ASP A 108 9.49 24.36 -11.54
C ASP A 108 8.00 24.62 -11.25
N TRP A 109 7.25 23.55 -11.03
CA TRP A 109 5.83 23.58 -10.63
C TRP A 109 4.98 24.59 -11.41
N TRP A 110 4.38 25.55 -10.72
CA TRP A 110 3.45 26.53 -11.31
C TRP A 110 4.09 27.56 -12.25
N ASN A 111 5.41 27.62 -12.34
CA ASN A 111 6.10 28.47 -13.30
C ASN A 111 6.03 27.86 -14.70
N SER A 112 5.92 26.55 -14.81
CA SER A 112 5.78 25.85 -16.09
C SER A 112 4.36 25.99 -16.68
N PRO A 113 4.23 26.39 -17.96
CA PRO A 113 2.96 26.39 -18.65
C PRO A 113 2.36 25.01 -18.80
N VAL A 114 3.18 23.95 -18.91
CA VAL A 114 2.75 22.55 -19.04
C VAL A 114 2.07 22.09 -17.75
N VAL A 115 2.68 22.35 -16.59
CA VAL A 115 2.12 21.99 -15.28
C VAL A 115 0.80 22.72 -15.04
N ARG A 116 0.73 24.02 -15.35
CA ARG A 116 -0.52 24.79 -15.24
C ARG A 116 -1.63 24.23 -16.13
N LEU A 117 -1.31 23.92 -17.40
CA LEU A 117 -2.26 23.35 -18.34
C LEU A 117 -2.76 21.97 -17.85
N LEU A 118 -1.83 21.07 -17.46
CA LEU A 118 -2.20 19.73 -16.99
C LEU A 118 -2.99 19.77 -15.70
N THR A 119 -2.69 20.68 -14.79
CA THR A 119 -3.50 20.84 -13.57
C THR A 119 -4.89 21.38 -13.90
N GLY A 120 -5.01 22.37 -14.78
CA GLY A 120 -6.31 22.87 -15.23
C GLY A 120 -7.14 21.80 -15.95
N THR A 121 -6.52 21.04 -16.84
CA THR A 121 -7.20 19.93 -17.55
C THR A 121 -7.52 18.77 -16.59
N SER A 122 -6.71 18.49 -15.59
CA SER A 122 -7.01 17.45 -14.59
C SER A 122 -8.22 17.81 -13.74
N LEU A 123 -8.36 19.06 -13.33
CA LEU A 123 -9.56 19.54 -12.62
C LEU A 123 -10.81 19.44 -13.50
N LEU A 124 -10.71 19.82 -14.77
CA LEU A 124 -11.81 19.67 -15.72
C LEU A 124 -12.18 18.19 -15.91
N THR A 125 -11.19 17.32 -16.11
CA THR A 125 -11.40 15.86 -16.24
C THR A 125 -12.05 15.29 -14.98
N LEU A 126 -11.64 15.71 -13.79
CA LEU A 126 -12.26 15.31 -12.52
C LEU A 126 -13.74 15.71 -12.47
N VAL A 127 -14.08 16.96 -12.83
CA VAL A 127 -15.48 17.43 -12.84
C VAL A 127 -16.32 16.61 -13.83
N ILE A 128 -15.79 16.33 -15.02
CA ILE A 128 -16.47 15.51 -16.03
C ILE A 128 -16.65 14.07 -15.53
N ALA A 129 -15.61 13.46 -14.92
CA ALA A 129 -15.67 12.11 -14.37
C ALA A 129 -16.70 12.00 -13.24
N LEU A 130 -16.71 12.97 -12.30
CA LEU A 130 -17.69 13.02 -11.21
C LEU A 130 -19.13 13.22 -11.75
N ARG A 131 -19.33 14.13 -12.71
CA ARG A 131 -20.64 14.30 -13.36
C ARG A 131 -21.09 13.00 -14.01
N ARG A 132 -20.19 12.33 -14.75
CA ARG A 132 -20.52 11.06 -15.40
C ARG A 132 -20.86 9.97 -14.40
N MET A 133 -20.17 9.91 -13.27
CA MET A 133 -20.45 8.97 -12.19
C MET A 133 -21.90 9.07 -11.68
N HIS A 134 -22.51 10.27 -11.72
CA HIS A 134 -23.89 10.49 -11.30
C HIS A 134 -24.93 10.38 -12.44
N THR A 135 -24.50 10.51 -13.71
CA THR A 135 -25.44 10.53 -14.84
C THR A 135 -25.47 9.23 -15.65
N ALA A 136 -24.42 8.41 -15.60
CA ALA A 136 -24.37 7.15 -16.33
C ALA A 136 -25.29 6.09 -15.69
N THR A 137 -25.91 5.25 -16.52
CA THR A 137 -26.80 4.17 -16.06
C THR A 137 -26.08 3.06 -15.31
N SER A 138 -24.82 2.78 -15.67
CA SER A 138 -23.92 1.85 -14.99
C SER A 138 -22.52 2.44 -14.93
N PRO A 139 -22.28 3.38 -14.01
CA PRO A 139 -21.01 4.10 -13.93
C PRO A 139 -19.87 3.17 -13.50
N TYR A 140 -18.63 3.52 -13.89
CA TYR A 140 -17.44 2.77 -13.52
C TYR A 140 -17.27 2.65 -11.99
N PHE A 141 -17.52 3.74 -11.27
CA PHE A 141 -17.68 3.72 -9.80
C PHE A 141 -19.12 4.09 -9.47
N GLU A 142 -19.82 3.17 -8.79
CA GLU A 142 -21.20 3.42 -8.37
C GLU A 142 -21.23 4.39 -7.17
N PRO A 143 -22.02 5.49 -7.23
CA PRO A 143 -22.16 6.40 -6.09
C PRO A 143 -22.69 5.72 -4.83
N ALA A 144 -23.47 4.63 -4.98
CA ALA A 144 -23.98 3.82 -3.88
C ALA A 144 -22.87 3.23 -3.00
N MET A 145 -21.65 3.02 -3.54
CA MET A 145 -20.50 2.53 -2.79
C MET A 145 -20.12 3.49 -1.65
N TRP A 146 -20.23 4.79 -1.86
CA TRP A 146 -19.86 5.81 -0.87
C TRP A 146 -20.88 5.99 0.26
N HIS A 147 -22.09 5.46 0.10
CA HIS A 147 -23.14 5.53 1.11
C HIS A 147 -23.04 4.42 2.17
N TYR A 148 -22.15 3.43 1.96
CA TYR A 148 -21.90 2.45 3.03
C TYR A 148 -21.21 3.13 4.21
N PRO A 149 -21.68 2.85 5.45
CA PRO A 149 -21.07 3.41 6.64
C PRO A 149 -19.61 2.96 6.73
N TYR A 150 -18.72 3.89 7.07
CA TYR A 150 -17.26 3.67 7.26
C TYR A 150 -16.42 3.48 6.00
N VAL A 151 -16.96 3.39 4.80
CA VAL A 151 -16.17 3.20 3.57
C VAL A 151 -15.28 4.40 3.32
N LEU A 152 -15.82 5.62 3.38
CA LEU A 152 -15.02 6.84 3.20
C LEU A 152 -13.90 6.98 4.24
N PRO A 153 -14.14 6.84 5.55
CA PRO A 153 -13.05 6.83 6.54
C PRO A 153 -12.00 5.76 6.31
N ILE A 154 -12.38 4.53 5.91
CA ILE A 154 -11.42 3.46 5.61
C ILE A 154 -10.57 3.84 4.39
N ILE A 155 -11.16 4.34 3.32
CA ILE A 155 -10.46 4.74 2.10
C ILE A 155 -9.49 5.91 2.39
N LEU A 156 -9.91 6.90 3.18
CA LEU A 156 -9.02 7.99 3.59
C LEU A 156 -7.86 7.48 4.44
N LEU A 157 -8.13 6.56 5.36
CA LEU A 157 -7.09 5.96 6.20
C LEU A 157 -6.10 5.12 5.39
N ILE A 158 -6.58 4.38 4.38
CA ILE A 158 -5.72 3.69 3.40
C ILE A 158 -4.79 4.71 2.71
N GLY A 159 -5.34 5.81 2.19
CA GLY A 159 -4.53 6.85 1.55
C GLY A 159 -3.44 7.42 2.47
N VAL A 160 -3.76 7.64 3.75
CA VAL A 160 -2.78 8.10 4.74
C VAL A 160 -1.70 7.05 4.98
N PHE A 161 -2.04 5.77 5.11
CA PHE A 161 -1.05 4.71 5.28
C PHE A 161 -0.16 4.55 4.05
N GLU A 162 -0.72 4.58 2.86
CA GLU A 162 0.06 4.50 1.62
C GLU A 162 1.03 5.68 1.50
N ALA A 163 0.61 6.88 1.90
CA ALA A 163 1.49 8.04 1.94
C ALA A 163 2.64 7.87 2.96
N LEU A 164 2.39 7.26 4.12
CA LEU A 164 3.44 6.97 5.10
C LEU A 164 4.43 5.91 4.58
N PHE A 165 3.93 4.85 3.95
CA PHE A 165 4.77 3.79 3.38
C PHE A 165 5.54 4.23 2.13
N ALA A 166 5.16 5.34 1.48
CA ALA A 166 5.92 5.91 0.37
C ALA A 166 7.37 6.28 0.73
N ALA A 167 7.68 6.48 2.02
CA ALA A 167 9.03 6.67 2.53
C ALA A 167 9.98 5.51 2.16
N GLU A 168 9.46 4.27 2.11
CA GLU A 168 10.18 3.07 1.71
C GLU A 168 10.83 3.22 0.33
N HIS A 169 10.01 3.46 -0.68
CA HIS A 169 10.50 3.51 -2.07
C HIS A 169 11.28 4.79 -2.39
N SER A 170 11.04 5.88 -1.65
CA SER A 170 11.59 7.18 -1.98
C SER A 170 12.83 7.54 -1.17
N LEU A 171 12.89 7.15 0.10
CA LEU A 171 13.99 7.51 0.99
C LEU A 171 15.00 6.37 1.16
N GLU A 172 14.52 5.13 1.33
CA GLU A 172 15.43 3.99 1.52
C GLU A 172 16.28 3.75 0.27
N SER A 173 15.69 3.77 -0.92
CA SER A 173 16.43 3.57 -2.17
C SER A 173 17.50 4.64 -2.37
N VAL A 174 17.18 5.90 -2.08
CA VAL A 174 18.17 7.00 -2.17
C VAL A 174 19.26 6.84 -1.11
N TYR A 175 18.90 6.45 0.13
CA TYR A 175 19.89 6.20 1.17
C TYR A 175 20.86 5.09 0.79
N TYR A 176 20.33 3.96 0.31
CA TYR A 176 21.17 2.82 -0.08
C TYR A 176 22.05 3.12 -1.31
N ALA A 177 21.52 3.85 -2.29
CA ALA A 177 22.25 4.17 -3.51
C ALA A 177 23.23 5.34 -3.35
N ALA A 178 22.78 6.46 -2.76
CA ALA A 178 23.55 7.71 -2.75
C ALA A 178 24.41 7.90 -1.51
N VAL A 179 24.07 7.28 -0.36
CA VAL A 179 24.84 7.43 0.89
C VAL A 179 25.68 6.19 1.16
N MET A 180 25.09 5.00 1.01
CA MET A 180 25.77 3.74 1.31
C MET A 180 26.46 3.10 0.09
N HIS A 181 26.21 3.61 -1.11
CA HIS A 181 26.74 3.09 -2.39
C HIS A 181 26.52 1.58 -2.60
N TYR A 182 25.37 1.06 -2.11
CA TYR A 182 25.02 -0.35 -2.27
C TYR A 182 24.59 -0.65 -3.70
N SER A 183 25.03 -1.80 -4.21
CA SER A 183 24.55 -2.33 -5.49
C SER A 183 23.07 -2.69 -5.39
N ASP A 184 22.38 -2.71 -6.53
CA ASP A 184 20.95 -3.07 -6.61
C ASP A 184 20.67 -4.45 -5.97
N LEU A 185 21.56 -5.43 -6.16
CA LEU A 185 21.43 -6.74 -5.53
C LEU A 185 21.51 -6.65 -3.99
N THR A 186 22.37 -5.80 -3.45
CA THR A 186 22.48 -5.59 -2.00
C THR A 186 21.25 -4.91 -1.46
N GLN A 187 20.71 -3.91 -2.17
CA GLN A 187 19.47 -3.20 -1.81
C GLN A 187 18.29 -4.17 -1.76
N GLU A 188 18.12 -5.00 -2.79
CA GLU A 188 17.04 -6.00 -2.85
C GLU A 188 17.26 -7.13 -1.81
N THR A 189 18.49 -7.50 -1.50
CA THR A 189 18.78 -8.45 -0.42
C THR A 189 18.39 -7.88 0.95
N LEU A 190 18.59 -6.58 1.16
CA LEU A 190 18.11 -5.89 2.35
C LEU A 190 16.59 -5.86 2.41
N ALA A 191 15.91 -5.55 1.31
CA ALA A 191 14.45 -5.55 1.23
C ALA A 191 13.85 -6.90 1.64
N GLN A 192 14.54 -8.03 1.37
CA GLN A 192 14.09 -9.37 1.80
C GLN A 192 13.92 -9.52 3.33
N TRP A 193 14.54 -8.66 4.13
CA TRP A 193 14.32 -8.67 5.58
C TRP A 193 12.93 -8.19 5.99
N ALA A 194 12.16 -7.62 5.07
CA ALA A 194 10.73 -7.37 5.28
C ALA A 194 9.90 -8.67 5.27
N LEU A 195 10.32 -9.72 4.55
CA LEU A 195 9.54 -10.97 4.42
C LEU A 195 9.21 -11.66 5.74
N PRO A 196 10.16 -11.89 6.67
CA PRO A 196 9.82 -12.45 7.98
C PRO A 196 8.76 -11.62 8.71
N GLY A 197 8.82 -10.30 8.61
CA GLY A 197 7.83 -9.38 9.16
C GLY A 197 6.46 -9.53 8.48
N LEU A 198 6.42 -9.59 7.15
CA LEU A 198 5.21 -9.82 6.37
C LEU A 198 4.53 -11.13 6.76
N TRP A 199 5.28 -12.22 6.86
CA TRP A 199 4.76 -13.52 7.24
C TRP A 199 4.21 -13.50 8.67
N ALA A 200 4.98 -12.94 9.61
CA ALA A 200 4.54 -12.79 10.99
C ALA A 200 3.27 -11.93 11.08
N GLY A 201 3.19 -10.82 10.32
CA GLY A 201 2.02 -9.93 10.27
C GLY A 201 0.78 -10.60 9.69
N CYS A 202 0.90 -11.37 8.61
CA CYS A 202 -0.19 -12.14 8.04
C CYS A 202 -0.70 -13.22 8.99
N LEU A 203 0.20 -14.00 9.61
CA LEU A 203 -0.15 -15.04 10.58
C LEU A 203 -0.75 -14.44 11.85
N PHE A 204 -0.22 -13.34 12.34
CA PHE A 204 -0.76 -12.61 13.47
C PHE A 204 -2.18 -12.10 13.19
N SER A 205 -2.41 -11.51 12.01
CA SER A 205 -3.73 -11.08 11.56
C SER A 205 -4.72 -12.23 11.43
N LEU A 206 -4.26 -13.39 10.94
CA LEU A 206 -5.06 -14.61 10.91
C LEU A 206 -5.50 -15.04 12.31
N GLY A 207 -4.56 -15.10 13.25
CA GLY A 207 -4.85 -15.42 14.66
C GLY A 207 -5.84 -14.43 15.28
N TRP A 208 -5.61 -13.14 15.06
CA TRP A 208 -6.41 -12.06 15.63
C TRP A 208 -7.85 -12.03 15.07
N LEU A 209 -8.00 -12.07 13.77
CA LEU A 209 -9.30 -11.91 13.08
C LEU A 209 -10.11 -13.20 13.03
N ALA A 210 -9.47 -14.34 12.73
CA ALA A 210 -10.16 -15.60 12.51
C ALA A 210 -10.32 -16.43 13.79
N LEU A 211 -9.28 -16.53 14.61
CA LEU A 211 -9.30 -17.36 15.83
C LEU A 211 -9.86 -16.61 17.04
N MET A 212 -9.28 -15.45 17.37
CA MET A 212 -9.66 -14.68 18.54
C MET A 212 -10.86 -13.77 18.31
N ARG A 213 -11.09 -13.36 17.03
CA ARG A 213 -12.19 -12.45 16.64
C ARG A 213 -12.19 -11.13 17.40
N TRP A 214 -11.00 -10.60 17.64
CA TRP A 214 -10.82 -9.36 18.35
C TRP A 214 -11.04 -8.14 17.44
N THR A 215 -11.05 -6.95 18.03
CA THR A 215 -11.37 -5.71 17.34
C THR A 215 -10.27 -5.33 16.34
N PRO A 216 -10.61 -4.90 15.09
CA PRO A 216 -9.63 -4.49 14.09
C PRO A 216 -8.89 -3.21 14.49
N TYR A 217 -9.48 -2.32 15.31
CA TYR A 217 -8.81 -1.09 15.75
C TYR A 217 -7.55 -1.36 16.58
N ARG A 218 -7.60 -2.35 17.48
CA ARG A 218 -6.42 -2.73 18.28
C ARG A 218 -5.36 -3.37 17.41
N LEU A 219 -5.78 -4.14 16.41
CA LEU A 219 -4.87 -4.73 15.44
C LEU A 219 -4.13 -3.65 14.63
N LEU A 220 -4.85 -2.62 14.18
CA LEU A 220 -4.25 -1.46 13.51
C LEU A 220 -3.32 -0.66 14.43
N ALA A 221 -3.68 -0.49 15.71
CA ALA A 221 -2.80 0.17 16.66
C ALA A 221 -1.48 -0.59 16.86
N ILE A 222 -1.52 -1.92 16.94
CA ILE A 222 -0.30 -2.76 17.01
C ILE A 222 0.53 -2.63 15.74
N ALA A 223 -0.10 -2.60 14.57
CA ALA A 223 0.58 -2.40 13.31
C ALA A 223 1.27 -1.03 13.25
N LEU A 224 0.61 0.02 13.71
CA LEU A 224 1.20 1.36 13.77
C LEU A 224 2.34 1.47 14.80
N LEU A 225 2.28 0.74 15.91
CA LEU A 225 3.42 0.65 16.83
C LEU A 225 4.63 0.00 16.15
N ALA A 226 4.41 -1.02 15.32
CA ALA A 226 5.49 -1.61 14.52
C ALA A 226 6.01 -0.63 13.45
N PHE A 227 5.13 0.17 12.83
CA PHE A 227 5.52 1.22 11.90
C PHE A 227 6.32 2.34 12.61
N ILE A 228 5.93 2.72 13.81
CA ILE A 228 6.68 3.67 14.66
C ILE A 228 8.08 3.10 14.95
N ALA A 229 8.18 1.80 15.28
CA ALA A 229 9.47 1.16 15.52
C ALA A 229 10.36 1.15 14.26
N TYR A 230 9.76 0.94 13.08
CA TYR A 230 10.44 1.06 11.79
C TYR A 230 10.96 2.49 11.56
N ALA A 231 10.08 3.49 11.62
CA ALA A 231 10.43 4.89 11.37
C ALA A 231 11.44 5.42 12.40
N ALA A 232 11.29 5.05 13.67
CA ALA A 232 12.25 5.36 14.74
C ALA A 232 13.60 4.67 14.50
N GLY A 233 13.59 3.41 14.07
CA GLY A 233 14.79 2.67 13.70
C GLY A 233 15.60 3.43 12.64
N PHE A 234 14.97 3.82 11.56
CA PHE A 234 15.63 4.63 10.54
C PHE A 234 16.05 6.01 11.09
N TYR A 235 15.20 6.72 11.83
CA TYR A 235 15.53 8.01 12.38
C TYR A 235 16.77 8.00 13.31
N PHE A 236 16.91 6.98 14.16
CA PHE A 236 18.01 6.92 15.12
C PHE A 236 19.25 6.24 14.57
N LEU A 237 19.11 5.24 13.70
CA LEU A 237 20.23 4.44 13.20
C LEU A 237 20.90 5.03 11.94
N LEU A 238 20.21 5.90 11.17
CA LEU A 238 20.76 6.47 9.94
C LEU A 238 22.07 7.20 10.19
N ASP A 239 23.16 6.62 9.70
CA ASP A 239 24.51 7.17 9.71
C ASP A 239 25.27 6.63 8.47
N ALA A 240 26.33 7.34 8.05
CA ALA A 240 27.19 6.93 6.91
C ALA A 240 27.92 5.60 7.15
N ASN A 241 28.08 5.16 8.40
CA ASN A 241 28.79 3.93 8.78
C ASN A 241 27.85 2.84 9.32
N LEU A 242 26.59 2.88 8.97
CA LEU A 242 25.59 1.93 9.44
C LEU A 242 25.86 0.51 8.93
N SER A 243 25.87 -0.48 9.81
CA SER A 243 26.00 -1.88 9.40
C SER A 243 24.67 -2.44 8.87
N ILE A 244 24.75 -3.28 7.84
CA ILE A 244 23.61 -3.98 7.23
C ILE A 244 22.78 -4.72 8.30
N GLU A 245 23.44 -5.24 9.31
CA GLU A 245 22.77 -6.03 10.37
C GLU A 245 21.84 -5.20 11.23
N GLN A 246 22.15 -3.94 11.45
CA GLN A 246 21.31 -3.03 12.24
C GLN A 246 20.00 -2.65 11.53
N LEU A 247 19.99 -2.67 10.18
CA LEU A 247 18.81 -2.39 9.37
C LEU A 247 17.79 -3.53 9.37
N ARG A 248 18.18 -4.76 9.75
CA ARG A 248 17.29 -5.93 9.71
C ARG A 248 16.03 -5.72 10.55
N TRP A 249 16.16 -5.21 11.77
CA TRP A 249 15.01 -5.01 12.66
C TRP A 249 14.01 -3.98 12.18
N PRO A 250 14.41 -2.78 11.76
CA PRO A 250 13.46 -1.83 11.16
C PRO A 250 12.72 -2.44 9.96
N LEU A 251 13.41 -3.16 9.08
CA LEU A 251 12.79 -3.78 7.90
C LEU A 251 11.77 -4.87 8.27
N VAL A 252 12.07 -5.70 9.27
CA VAL A 252 11.10 -6.68 9.81
C VAL A 252 9.86 -5.96 10.37
N CYS A 253 10.04 -4.87 11.13
CA CYS A 253 8.93 -4.08 11.66
C CYS A 253 8.09 -3.44 10.54
N ARG A 254 8.73 -2.97 9.47
CA ARG A 254 8.07 -2.46 8.26
C ARG A 254 7.18 -3.52 7.64
N GLY A 255 7.74 -4.69 7.34
CA GLY A 255 6.99 -5.79 6.74
C GLY A 255 5.80 -6.23 7.59
N PHE A 256 5.99 -6.37 8.91
CA PHE A 256 4.90 -6.68 9.85
C PHE A 256 3.79 -5.65 9.81
N SER A 257 4.14 -4.37 9.91
CA SER A 257 3.18 -3.27 9.89
C SER A 257 2.37 -3.24 8.60
N TYR A 258 3.06 -3.31 7.47
CA TYR A 258 2.42 -3.28 6.14
C TYR A 258 1.43 -4.43 5.95
N ALA A 259 1.84 -5.65 6.28
CA ALA A 259 0.97 -6.83 6.18
C ALA A 259 -0.28 -6.70 7.06
N VAL A 260 -0.12 -6.29 8.32
CA VAL A 260 -1.24 -6.18 9.24
C VAL A 260 -2.21 -5.07 8.81
N ILE A 261 -1.72 -3.92 8.36
CA ILE A 261 -2.56 -2.81 7.88
C ILE A 261 -3.33 -3.24 6.63
N SER A 262 -2.64 -3.77 5.62
CA SER A 262 -3.25 -4.17 4.35
C SER A 262 -4.34 -5.24 4.55
N VAL A 263 -4.04 -6.31 5.31
CA VAL A 263 -5.01 -7.36 5.65
C VAL A 263 -6.22 -6.78 6.39
N THR A 264 -5.98 -5.94 7.38
CA THR A 264 -7.06 -5.39 8.22
C THR A 264 -7.97 -4.46 7.43
N MET A 265 -7.40 -3.58 6.59
CA MET A 265 -8.17 -2.67 5.75
C MET A 265 -9.02 -3.41 4.72
N MET A 266 -8.45 -4.42 4.05
CA MET A 266 -9.18 -5.26 3.11
C MET A 266 -10.30 -6.04 3.78
N TRP A 267 -10.03 -6.61 4.95
CA TRP A 267 -11.05 -7.31 5.72
C TRP A 267 -12.18 -6.35 6.14
N CYS A 268 -11.86 -5.13 6.59
CA CYS A 268 -12.84 -4.11 6.93
C CYS A 268 -13.74 -3.74 5.74
N LEU A 269 -13.16 -3.48 4.57
CA LEU A 269 -13.93 -3.19 3.36
C LEU A 269 -14.86 -4.35 2.98
N ALA A 270 -14.35 -5.58 3.01
CA ALA A 270 -15.13 -6.76 2.65
C ALA A 270 -16.26 -7.08 3.62
N THR A 271 -16.15 -6.67 4.89
CA THR A 271 -17.20 -6.92 5.90
C THR A 271 -18.33 -5.88 5.87
N VAL A 272 -18.04 -4.67 5.41
CA VAL A 272 -19.00 -3.56 5.37
C VAL A 272 -19.83 -3.56 4.09
N MET A 273 -19.26 -3.99 2.98
CA MET A 273 -19.85 -3.85 1.64
C MET A 273 -20.49 -5.14 1.13
N SER A 274 -21.42 -4.99 0.16
CA SER A 274 -21.88 -6.12 -0.64
C SER A 274 -20.71 -6.62 -1.54
N PHE A 275 -20.81 -7.88 -1.96
CA PHE A 275 -19.76 -8.50 -2.81
C PHE A 275 -19.49 -7.71 -4.11
N GLN A 276 -20.53 -7.17 -4.74
CA GLN A 276 -20.41 -6.38 -5.96
C GLN A 276 -19.65 -5.06 -5.72
N HIS A 277 -20.04 -4.28 -4.72
CA HIS A 277 -19.39 -3.01 -4.40
C HIS A 277 -17.99 -3.21 -3.80
N PHE A 278 -17.73 -4.36 -3.18
CA PHE A 278 -16.38 -4.69 -2.71
C PHE A 278 -15.34 -4.73 -3.83
N PHE A 279 -15.67 -5.25 -5.03
CA PHE A 279 -14.73 -5.22 -6.15
C PHE A 279 -14.48 -3.79 -6.67
N GLN A 280 -15.47 -2.92 -6.62
CA GLN A 280 -15.26 -1.51 -6.95
C GLN A 280 -14.37 -0.83 -5.89
N ALA A 281 -14.59 -1.10 -4.61
CA ALA A 281 -13.73 -0.62 -3.54
C ALA A 281 -12.30 -1.17 -3.63
N LEU A 282 -12.12 -2.42 -4.06
CA LEU A 282 -10.81 -3.00 -4.33
C LEU A 282 -10.08 -2.28 -5.46
N SER A 283 -10.80 -1.86 -6.51
CA SER A 283 -10.22 -1.05 -7.58
C SER A 283 -9.78 0.32 -7.06
N VAL A 284 -10.58 0.97 -6.20
CA VAL A 284 -10.19 2.23 -5.55
C VAL A 284 -8.97 2.02 -4.64
N PHE A 285 -8.92 0.93 -3.88
CA PHE A 285 -7.76 0.59 -3.07
C PHE A 285 -6.48 0.48 -3.90
N ASN A 286 -6.53 -0.26 -5.02
CA ASN A 286 -5.36 -0.40 -5.89
C ASN A 286 -4.92 0.93 -6.51
N VAL A 287 -5.87 1.80 -6.87
CA VAL A 287 -5.56 3.16 -7.33
C VAL A 287 -4.89 3.97 -6.22
N LEU A 288 -5.40 3.93 -4.99
CA LEU A 288 -4.78 4.62 -3.86
C LEU A 288 -3.38 4.09 -3.56
N HIS A 289 -3.21 2.77 -3.54
CA HIS A 289 -1.91 2.15 -3.33
C HIS A 289 -0.86 2.62 -4.35
N MET A 290 -1.16 2.48 -5.63
CA MET A 290 -0.22 2.86 -6.70
C MET A 290 -0.06 4.37 -6.82
N PHE A 291 -1.14 5.12 -6.61
CA PHE A 291 -1.17 6.55 -6.92
C PHE A 291 -0.80 7.41 -5.71
N VAL A 292 -1.40 7.18 -4.54
CA VAL A 292 -1.07 7.94 -3.33
C VAL A 292 0.26 7.48 -2.76
N GLY A 293 0.51 6.18 -2.68
CA GLY A 293 1.79 5.64 -2.21
C GLY A 293 2.92 5.94 -3.21
N GLY A 294 2.84 5.36 -4.42
CA GLY A 294 3.93 5.41 -5.38
C GLY A 294 4.17 6.79 -5.99
N VAL A 295 3.11 7.50 -6.42
CA VAL A 295 3.26 8.76 -7.17
C VAL A 295 3.27 9.97 -6.24
N ILE A 296 2.17 10.22 -5.51
CA ILE A 296 2.04 11.45 -4.71
C ILE A 296 3.00 11.43 -3.52
N GLY A 297 2.97 10.35 -2.73
CA GLY A 297 3.83 10.18 -1.57
C GLY A 297 5.31 10.19 -1.97
N GLY A 298 5.67 9.46 -3.03
CA GLY A 298 7.02 9.43 -3.58
C GLY A 298 7.51 10.82 -3.99
N ALA A 299 6.69 11.58 -4.73
CA ALA A 299 7.03 12.95 -5.13
C ALA A 299 7.16 13.89 -3.92
N CYS A 300 6.30 13.78 -2.92
CA CYS A 300 6.39 14.59 -1.70
C CYS A 300 7.68 14.33 -0.93
N TYR A 301 8.08 13.06 -0.77
CA TYR A 301 9.35 12.72 -0.12
C TYR A 301 10.57 13.16 -0.94
N ALA A 302 10.54 12.96 -2.26
CA ALA A 302 11.63 13.40 -3.15
C ALA A 302 11.80 14.94 -3.12
N TYR A 303 10.70 15.68 -3.18
CA TYR A 303 10.71 17.13 -3.04
C TYR A 303 11.22 17.58 -1.67
N GLY A 304 10.69 16.97 -0.59
CA GLY A 304 11.13 17.25 0.76
C GLY A 304 12.63 16.99 0.95
N LEU A 305 13.15 15.89 0.39
CA LEU A 305 14.57 15.57 0.46
C LEU A 305 15.42 16.65 -0.24
N ARG A 306 15.05 17.03 -1.46
CA ARG A 306 15.76 18.10 -2.18
C ARG A 306 15.71 19.43 -1.43
N TYR A 307 14.56 19.77 -0.85
CA TYR A 307 14.41 20.97 -0.04
C TYR A 307 15.39 20.96 1.16
N TYR A 308 15.46 19.87 1.93
CA TYR A 308 16.36 19.79 3.09
C TYR A 308 17.83 19.74 2.69
N VAL A 309 18.17 19.09 1.57
CA VAL A 309 19.54 19.11 1.05
C VAL A 309 19.94 20.51 0.60
N ALA A 310 19.07 21.22 -0.12
CA ALA A 310 19.34 22.60 -0.56
C ALA A 310 19.40 23.58 0.61
N ASP A 311 18.53 23.48 1.60
CA ASP A 311 18.54 24.29 2.82
C ASP A 311 19.82 24.00 3.63
N GLY A 312 20.19 22.74 3.80
CA GLY A 312 21.45 22.35 4.44
C GLY A 312 22.66 22.91 3.70
N PHE A 313 22.67 22.79 2.36
CA PHE A 313 23.74 23.36 1.54
C PHE A 313 23.87 24.87 1.73
N SER A 314 22.76 25.61 1.73
CA SER A 314 22.76 27.06 1.93
C SER A 314 23.25 27.49 3.33
N ARG A 315 22.93 26.70 4.36
CA ARG A 315 23.37 26.99 5.75
C ARG A 315 24.86 26.70 5.96
N TYR A 316 25.38 25.65 5.40
CA TYR A 316 26.74 25.19 5.68
C TYR A 316 27.76 25.65 4.65
N SER A 317 27.36 26.05 3.44
CA SER A 317 28.27 26.49 2.39
C SER A 317 29.11 27.70 2.79
N GLY A 318 28.52 28.61 3.57
CA GLY A 318 29.23 29.79 4.10
C GLY A 318 30.29 29.49 5.17
N ALA A 319 30.24 28.28 5.77
CA ALA A 319 31.22 27.87 6.78
C ALA A 319 32.37 27.05 6.16
N VAL A 320 32.27 26.66 4.88
CA VAL A 320 33.24 25.82 4.17
C VAL A 320 33.88 26.65 3.07
N ASP A 321 35.08 27.12 3.31
CA ASP A 321 35.93 27.82 2.33
C ASP A 321 37.22 27.07 2.10
N SER A 322 38.02 27.51 1.12
CA SER A 322 39.32 26.92 0.77
C SER A 322 40.37 26.99 1.90
N VAL A 323 40.11 27.74 2.92
CA VAL A 323 40.99 27.93 4.10
C VAL A 323 40.60 27.02 5.25
N SER A 324 39.38 26.49 5.23
CA SER A 324 38.88 25.59 6.26
C SER A 324 39.76 24.35 6.42
N THR A 325 40.19 24.10 7.67
CA THR A 325 40.99 22.90 8.02
C THR A 325 40.31 21.60 7.73
N SER A 326 38.97 21.58 7.76
CA SER A 326 38.15 20.40 7.44
C SER A 326 38.16 20.03 5.95
N ALA A 327 38.41 20.98 5.05
CA ALA A 327 38.47 20.74 3.62
C ALA A 327 39.86 20.33 3.11
N ARG A 328 40.93 20.59 3.90
CA ARG A 328 42.33 20.36 3.50
C ARG A 328 42.72 18.90 3.13
N PRO A 329 42.21 17.84 3.80
CA PRO A 329 42.62 16.47 3.48
C PRO A 329 42.01 15.92 2.18
N PHE A 330 41.02 16.62 1.59
CA PHE A 330 40.32 16.14 0.40
C PHE A 330 40.61 17.01 -0.82
N SER A 331 40.57 16.42 -2.01
CA SER A 331 40.36 17.19 -3.23
C SER A 331 39.01 17.88 -3.13
N PHE A 332 38.86 19.06 -3.72
CA PHE A 332 37.59 19.80 -3.67
C PHE A 332 36.38 18.94 -4.11
N GLY A 333 36.51 18.14 -5.17
CA GLY A 333 35.49 17.21 -5.63
C GLY A 333 35.16 16.10 -4.63
N GLY A 334 36.15 15.51 -3.98
CA GLY A 334 35.97 14.51 -2.95
C GLY A 334 35.26 15.07 -1.69
N PHE A 335 35.68 16.26 -1.27
CA PHE A 335 35.02 16.95 -0.15
C PHE A 335 33.55 17.26 -0.44
N MET A 336 33.25 17.80 -1.63
CA MET A 336 31.87 18.11 -2.03
C MET A 336 31.00 16.84 -2.13
N GLY A 337 31.56 15.71 -2.59
CA GLY A 337 30.86 14.42 -2.61
C GLY A 337 30.41 14.01 -1.20
N HIS A 338 31.33 13.89 -0.26
CA HIS A 338 31.02 13.54 1.14
C HIS A 338 30.11 14.55 1.84
N PHE A 339 30.24 15.82 1.50
CA PHE A 339 29.37 16.86 2.06
C PHE A 339 27.90 16.69 1.60
N VAL A 340 27.67 16.44 0.30
CA VAL A 340 26.36 16.20 -0.25
C VAL A 340 25.76 14.88 0.29
N GLU A 341 26.57 13.82 0.43
CA GLU A 341 26.16 12.56 1.07
C GLU A 341 25.67 12.79 2.51
N GLY A 342 26.44 13.56 3.30
CA GLY A 342 26.05 13.90 4.66
C GLY A 342 24.77 14.71 4.75
N LEU A 343 24.58 15.70 3.87
CA LEU A 343 23.34 16.48 3.78
C LEU A 343 22.16 15.60 3.35
N THR A 344 22.38 14.67 2.42
CA THR A 344 21.35 13.72 1.99
C THR A 344 20.92 12.82 3.14
N ALA A 345 21.86 12.25 3.88
CA ALA A 345 21.57 11.43 5.06
C ALA A 345 20.81 12.23 6.12
N GLN A 346 21.18 13.48 6.37
CA GLN A 346 20.49 14.37 7.32
C GLN A 346 19.08 14.71 6.84
N GLY A 347 18.89 15.00 5.55
CA GLY A 347 17.58 15.24 4.94
C GLY A 347 16.65 14.04 5.08
N ILE A 348 17.13 12.83 4.77
CA ILE A 348 16.40 11.58 4.95
C ILE A 348 16.01 11.38 6.41
N LYS A 349 16.95 11.57 7.34
CA LYS A 349 16.71 11.48 8.78
C LYS A 349 15.60 12.45 9.24
N THR A 350 15.62 13.70 8.75
CA THR A 350 14.58 14.69 9.06
C THR A 350 13.20 14.25 8.55
N LEU A 351 13.12 13.72 7.34
CA LEU A 351 11.87 13.22 6.77
C LEU A 351 11.34 11.99 7.53
N TYR A 352 12.21 11.06 7.94
CA TYR A 352 11.80 9.99 8.85
C TYR A 352 11.30 10.51 10.20
N GLY A 353 11.86 11.61 10.70
CA GLY A 353 11.34 12.30 11.90
C GLY A 353 9.90 12.78 11.70
N TRP A 354 9.58 13.41 10.57
CA TRP A 354 8.21 13.83 10.24
C TRP A 354 7.28 12.64 10.06
N THR A 355 7.73 11.58 9.40
CA THR A 355 6.95 10.33 9.24
C THR A 355 6.66 9.69 10.60
N LEU A 356 7.63 9.69 11.52
CA LEU A 356 7.48 9.20 12.88
C LEU A 356 6.45 10.03 13.67
N TYR A 357 6.51 11.35 13.61
CA TYR A 357 5.51 12.21 14.25
C TYR A 357 4.11 11.96 13.69
N ALA A 358 3.96 11.87 12.38
CA ALA A 358 2.69 11.57 11.76
C ALA A 358 2.13 10.21 12.22
N ALA A 359 2.97 9.18 12.26
CA ALA A 359 2.58 7.85 12.75
C ALA A 359 2.14 7.87 14.22
N ILE A 360 2.84 8.59 15.09
CA ILE A 360 2.47 8.75 16.50
C ILE A 360 1.10 9.43 16.62
N VAL A 361 0.88 10.55 15.91
CA VAL A 361 -0.39 11.28 15.93
C VAL A 361 -1.56 10.40 15.47
N ILE A 362 -1.38 9.65 14.39
CA ILE A 362 -2.41 8.74 13.86
C ILE A 362 -2.68 7.61 14.86
N THR A 363 -1.64 7.06 15.48
CA THR A 363 -1.78 6.00 16.50
C THR A 363 -2.55 6.51 17.71
N LEU A 364 -2.22 7.69 18.21
CA LEU A 364 -2.93 8.32 19.32
C LEU A 364 -4.38 8.61 18.95
N PHE A 365 -4.64 9.10 17.74
CA PHE A 365 -6.00 9.33 17.25
C PHE A 365 -6.81 8.03 17.24
N LEU A 366 -6.26 6.92 16.72
CA LEU A 366 -6.94 5.63 16.69
C LEU A 366 -7.19 5.05 18.09
N LEU A 367 -6.21 5.19 19.00
CA LEU A 367 -6.37 4.74 20.39
C LEU A 367 -7.43 5.58 21.13
N LEU A 368 -7.44 6.90 20.94
CA LEU A 368 -8.45 7.78 21.53
C LEU A 368 -9.85 7.49 20.96
N TRP A 369 -9.94 7.14 19.67
CA TRP A 369 -11.19 6.77 19.03
C TRP A 369 -11.81 5.49 19.62
N ASP A 370 -11.01 4.54 20.08
CA ASP A 370 -11.50 3.29 20.73
C ASP A 370 -11.93 3.51 22.20
N LEU A 371 -11.69 4.69 22.79
CA LEU A 371 -12.11 4.98 24.15
C LEU A 371 -13.65 5.01 24.26
N PRO A 372 -14.24 4.33 25.27
CA PRO A 372 -15.71 4.28 25.46
C PRO A 372 -16.37 5.65 25.61
N ALA A 373 -15.64 6.64 26.15
CA ALA A 373 -16.11 8.01 26.31
C ALA A 373 -16.30 8.75 24.97
N VAL A 374 -15.36 8.59 24.03
CA VAL A 374 -15.44 9.16 22.68
C VAL A 374 -16.50 8.41 21.87
N ARG A 375 -16.52 7.10 21.98
CA ARG A 375 -17.49 6.23 21.32
C ARG A 375 -18.93 6.53 21.72
N ARG A 376 -19.21 6.90 22.97
CA ARG A 376 -20.55 7.31 23.43
C ARG A 376 -21.00 8.66 22.88
N ARG A 377 -20.08 9.59 22.62
CA ARG A 377 -20.40 10.91 22.04
C ARG A 377 -20.68 10.85 20.54
N VAL A 378 -20.04 9.92 19.82
CA VAL A 378 -20.25 9.67 18.37
C VAL A 378 -21.38 8.65 18.16
N HIS A 379 -22.39 8.69 18.96
CA HIS A 379 -23.43 7.71 19.24
C HIS A 379 -24.35 7.26 18.10
N ARG A 380 -23.99 7.42 16.84
CA ARG A 380 -24.78 6.87 15.71
C ARG A 380 -24.03 5.83 14.88
N VAL A 381 -22.86 5.44 15.33
CA VAL A 381 -22.00 4.51 14.59
C VAL A 381 -22.03 3.15 15.31
N PRO A 382 -22.67 2.10 14.75
CA PRO A 382 -22.64 0.77 15.33
C PRO A 382 -21.18 0.32 15.49
N SER A 383 -20.86 -0.26 16.65
CA SER A 383 -19.51 -0.79 16.87
C SER A 383 -19.20 -1.90 15.86
N TRP A 384 -18.03 -1.88 15.23
CA TRP A 384 -17.57 -2.89 14.28
C TRP A 384 -17.82 -4.35 14.73
N PRO A 385 -17.61 -4.71 16.03
CA PRO A 385 -17.93 -6.05 16.52
C PRO A 385 -19.42 -6.37 16.45
N SER A 386 -20.31 -5.38 16.59
CA SER A 386 -21.75 -5.63 16.54
C SER A 386 -22.24 -5.84 15.10
N LEU A 387 -21.62 -5.21 14.10
CA LEU A 387 -21.92 -5.43 12.69
C LEU A 387 -21.42 -6.81 12.23
N GLY A 388 -20.18 -7.18 12.52
CA GLY A 388 -19.66 -8.51 12.23
C GLY A 388 -20.46 -9.61 12.93
N MET A 389 -20.88 -9.37 14.18
CA MET A 389 -21.68 -10.30 14.95
C MET A 389 -23.15 -10.35 14.44
N GLN A 390 -23.72 -9.26 13.97
CA GLN A 390 -25.05 -9.22 13.35
C GLN A 390 -25.05 -9.93 11.99
N MET A 391 -24.02 -9.71 11.16
CA MET A 391 -23.85 -10.44 9.90
C MET A 391 -23.62 -11.94 10.14
N TRP A 392 -22.83 -12.30 11.16
CA TRP A 392 -22.62 -13.69 11.57
C TRP A 392 -23.92 -14.34 12.07
N ARG A 393 -24.70 -13.66 12.90
CA ARG A 393 -26.02 -14.15 13.34
C ARG A 393 -27.00 -14.27 12.17
N GLY A 394 -26.99 -13.31 11.25
CA GLY A 394 -27.75 -13.37 10.00
C GLY A 394 -27.36 -14.57 9.14
N PHE A 395 -26.07 -14.83 9.00
CA PHE A 395 -25.55 -15.98 8.24
C PHE A 395 -25.89 -17.32 8.90
N GLN A 396 -25.75 -17.42 10.22
CA GLN A 396 -26.17 -18.62 10.96
C GLN A 396 -27.68 -18.86 10.84
N ARG A 397 -28.48 -17.79 10.87
CA ARG A 397 -29.94 -17.88 10.68
C ARG A 397 -30.30 -18.37 9.28
N GLN A 398 -29.61 -17.89 8.24
CA GLN A 398 -29.80 -18.39 6.87
C GLN A 398 -29.36 -19.84 6.70
N GLN A 399 -28.25 -20.27 7.31
CA GLN A 399 -27.84 -21.67 7.29
C GLN A 399 -28.86 -22.57 7.99
N LYS A 400 -29.38 -22.13 9.15
CA LYS A 400 -30.43 -22.87 9.86
C LYS A 400 -31.71 -22.99 9.03
N LEU A 401 -32.12 -21.91 8.36
CA LEU A 401 -33.27 -21.92 7.45
C LEU A 401 -33.06 -22.83 6.23
N ARG A 402 -31.86 -22.86 5.64
CA ARG A 402 -31.52 -23.77 4.55
C ARG A 402 -31.52 -25.23 4.99
N ARG A 403 -31.03 -25.55 6.21
CA ARG A 403 -31.13 -26.90 6.79
C ARG A 403 -32.57 -27.32 7.03
N LEU A 404 -33.39 -26.42 7.58
CA LEU A 404 -34.81 -26.69 7.82
C LEU A 404 -35.60 -26.88 6.51
N ARG A 405 -35.32 -26.11 5.46
CA ARG A 405 -35.89 -26.33 4.12
C ARG A 405 -35.50 -27.69 3.55
N ARG A 406 -34.22 -28.09 3.63
CA ARG A 406 -33.79 -29.41 3.18
C ARG A 406 -34.46 -30.56 3.94
N MET A 407 -34.64 -30.43 5.26
CA MET A 407 -35.33 -31.43 6.07
C MET A 407 -36.83 -31.50 5.77
N ARG A 408 -37.48 -30.39 5.43
CA ARG A 408 -38.87 -30.37 4.97
C ARG A 408 -39.04 -31.02 3.61
N TRP A 409 -38.12 -30.80 2.67
CA TRP A 409 -38.10 -31.46 1.36
C TRP A 409 -37.90 -32.97 1.49
N ALA A 410 -36.98 -33.40 2.34
CA ALA A 410 -36.73 -34.83 2.58
C ALA A 410 -37.87 -35.57 3.31
N LYS A 411 -38.77 -34.84 3.98
CA LYS A 411 -40.01 -35.42 4.60
C LYS A 411 -41.22 -35.40 3.66
N ALA A 412 -41.14 -34.70 2.54
CA ALA A 412 -42.21 -34.59 1.56
C ALA A 412 -42.01 -35.51 0.34
N GLN A 413 -40.88 -36.21 0.29
CA GLN A 413 -40.63 -37.40 -0.56
C GLN A 413 -40.80 -38.66 0.24
#